data_2cb8602cae53b11e791d4c247f7caf05
#
_entry.id   2cb8602cae53b11e791d4c247f7caf05
#
_cell.length_a   1.000
_cell.length_b   1.000
_cell.length_c   1.000
_cell.angle_alpha   90.00
_cell.angle_beta   90.00
_cell.angle_gamma   90.00
#
_symmetry.space_group_name_H-M   'P 1'
#
loop_
_entity.id
_entity.type
_entity.pdbx_description
1 polymer ?
#
loop_
_entity_poly.entity_id
_entity_poly.type
_entity_poly.pdbx_seq_one_letter_code
_entity_poly.pdbx_strand_id
1 'polypeptide(L)'
;MQASGLVGGVKYWDGQFDDARVALALARTAAAQSALLVNHCPVDGLIHDDGKMVGVVCQDGETGKKMSVRARCVVNATGVWVDGLRAMDGDALGRPVRPMVAPSQGVHLVVDAEFLPGDHALLVPKTRDGRVLFAVPWMGKLILGTTDTPRHDLAFEPEPFDHEVAFILNESARYLRRPPRRTDVRSCWVGLRPLVKAAETGEEDTKAMSREHTVLISPSGLVTVTGGKWTTYRAMAEDVLHKCM
;
A
#
# COMPACT_ATOMS: atom_id res chain seq x y z
N MET A 1 -2.93 -26.45 -13.61
CA MET A 1 -4.13 -26.31 -12.79
C MET A 1 -4.70 -27.69 -12.51
N GLN A 2 -5.26 -27.90 -11.33
CA GLN A 2 -5.95 -29.12 -10.95
C GLN A 2 -7.34 -29.13 -11.63
N ALA A 3 -7.66 -30.20 -12.38
CA ALA A 3 -8.88 -30.23 -13.16
C ALA A 3 -10.08 -30.86 -12.45
N SER A 4 -9.83 -31.61 -11.38
CA SER A 4 -10.89 -32.29 -10.61
C SER A 4 -11.82 -31.28 -9.93
N GLY A 5 -13.13 -31.41 -10.16
CA GLY A 5 -14.14 -30.53 -9.60
C GLY A 5 -14.35 -29.19 -10.32
N LEU A 6 -13.61 -28.91 -11.39
CA LEU A 6 -13.84 -27.72 -12.20
C LEU A 6 -15.08 -27.92 -13.09
N VAL A 7 -16.03 -27.01 -12.98
CA VAL A 7 -17.23 -26.95 -13.82
C VAL A 7 -17.04 -26.01 -15.00
N GLY A 8 -16.21 -24.97 -14.84
CA GLY A 8 -15.90 -23.99 -15.87
C GLY A 8 -15.00 -22.87 -15.35
N GLY A 9 -14.70 -21.92 -16.20
CA GLY A 9 -13.93 -20.73 -15.87
C GLY A 9 -14.28 -19.57 -16.80
N VAL A 10 -14.01 -18.37 -16.36
CA VAL A 10 -14.13 -17.15 -17.15
C VAL A 10 -12.74 -16.66 -17.50
N LYS A 11 -12.45 -16.45 -18.78
CA LYS A 11 -11.23 -15.81 -19.26
C LYS A 11 -11.51 -14.33 -19.53
N TYR A 12 -10.68 -13.46 -18.97
CA TYR A 12 -10.71 -12.02 -19.22
C TYR A 12 -9.30 -11.47 -19.35
N TRP A 13 -9.18 -10.23 -19.76
CA TRP A 13 -7.91 -9.53 -19.94
C TRP A 13 -7.78 -8.43 -18.89
N ASP A 14 -6.59 -8.28 -18.35
CA ASP A 14 -6.27 -7.22 -17.38
C ASP A 14 -4.85 -6.72 -17.61
N GLY A 15 -4.54 -5.53 -17.08
CA GLY A 15 -3.22 -4.93 -17.15
C GLY A 15 -2.31 -5.42 -16.03
N GLN A 16 -1.04 -5.56 -16.35
CA GLN A 16 0.01 -5.91 -15.39
C GLN A 16 1.20 -4.99 -15.59
N PHE A 17 1.79 -4.51 -14.51
CA PHE A 17 2.98 -3.67 -14.52
C PHE A 17 3.87 -3.93 -13.29
N ASP A 18 5.11 -3.49 -13.39
CA ASP A 18 6.06 -3.53 -12.27
C ASP A 18 5.87 -2.28 -11.41
N ASP A 19 5.32 -2.44 -10.21
CA ASP A 19 4.97 -1.35 -9.28
C ASP A 19 6.17 -0.46 -8.95
N ALA A 20 7.32 -1.06 -8.68
CA ALA A 20 8.53 -0.34 -8.32
C ALA A 20 9.08 0.47 -9.51
N ARG A 21 9.03 -0.10 -10.73
CA ARG A 21 9.47 0.61 -11.94
C ARG A 21 8.54 1.75 -12.32
N VAL A 22 7.23 1.60 -12.10
CA VAL A 22 6.26 2.70 -12.30
C VAL A 22 6.53 3.82 -11.30
N ALA A 23 6.79 3.49 -10.02
CA ALA A 23 7.16 4.50 -9.01
C ALA A 23 8.43 5.26 -9.41
N LEU A 24 9.46 4.55 -9.85
CA LEU A 24 10.71 5.17 -10.33
C LEU A 24 10.48 6.04 -11.59
N ALA A 25 9.64 5.58 -12.52
CA ALA A 25 9.30 6.35 -13.73
C ALA A 25 8.56 7.64 -13.37
N LEU A 26 7.63 7.58 -12.40
CA LEU A 26 6.93 8.77 -11.90
C LEU A 26 7.89 9.74 -11.22
N ALA A 27 8.80 9.26 -10.37
CA ALA A 27 9.80 10.09 -9.72
C ALA A 27 10.70 10.80 -10.76
N ARG A 28 11.18 10.07 -11.77
CA ARG A 28 11.98 10.65 -12.86
C ARG A 28 11.19 11.66 -13.68
N THR A 29 9.92 11.39 -13.93
CA THR A 29 9.04 12.33 -14.66
C THR A 29 8.82 13.60 -13.84
N ALA A 30 8.56 13.48 -12.54
CA ALA A 30 8.42 14.62 -11.65
C ALA A 30 9.68 15.48 -11.61
N ALA A 31 10.87 14.86 -11.52
CA ALA A 31 12.14 15.57 -11.58
C ALA A 31 12.34 16.30 -12.92
N ALA A 32 11.97 15.66 -14.04
CA ALA A 32 12.03 16.28 -15.37
C ALA A 32 11.07 17.48 -15.51
N GLN A 33 10.01 17.52 -14.68
CA GLN A 33 9.07 18.65 -14.56
C GLN A 33 9.48 19.64 -13.45
N SER A 34 10.75 19.62 -13.03
CA SER A 34 11.34 20.53 -12.03
C SER A 34 10.83 20.33 -10.60
N ALA A 35 10.25 19.17 -10.27
CA ALA A 35 9.99 18.82 -8.88
C ALA A 35 11.31 18.43 -8.17
N LEU A 36 11.49 18.93 -6.95
CA LEU A 36 12.58 18.50 -6.08
C LEU A 36 12.15 17.23 -5.32
N LEU A 37 12.83 16.12 -5.59
CA LEU A 37 12.63 14.88 -4.87
C LEU A 37 13.83 14.62 -3.96
N VAL A 38 13.57 14.39 -2.69
CA VAL A 38 14.59 14.12 -1.68
C VAL A 38 14.22 12.85 -0.93
N ASN A 39 15.06 11.83 -1.02
CA ASN A 39 14.97 10.62 -0.21
C ASN A 39 15.82 10.74 1.05
N HIS A 40 15.72 9.76 1.96
CA HIS A 40 16.42 9.77 3.26
C HIS A 40 16.24 11.07 4.06
N CYS A 41 15.06 11.68 3.91
CA CYS A 41 14.75 12.97 4.51
C CYS A 41 13.36 12.92 5.19
N PRO A 42 13.22 12.17 6.30
CA PRO A 42 11.96 12.09 7.02
C PRO A 42 11.49 13.46 7.53
N VAL A 43 10.18 13.65 7.51
CA VAL A 43 9.53 14.78 8.19
C VAL A 43 9.32 14.38 9.64
N ASP A 44 9.93 15.15 10.55
CA ASP A 44 9.85 14.93 11.99
C ASP A 44 9.14 16.07 12.74
N GLY A 45 8.64 17.08 12.03
CA GLY A 45 7.88 18.17 12.59
C GLY A 45 7.08 18.96 11.56
N LEU A 46 6.10 19.70 12.04
CA LEU A 46 5.25 20.58 11.26
C LEU A 46 5.45 22.04 11.70
N ILE A 47 5.39 22.98 10.75
CA ILE A 47 5.53 24.40 11.02
C ILE A 47 4.18 25.07 10.84
N HIS A 48 3.69 25.68 11.93
CA HIS A 48 2.47 26.46 11.95
C HIS A 48 2.78 27.94 12.14
N ASP A 49 1.94 28.82 11.56
CA ASP A 49 1.97 30.26 11.72
C ASP A 49 0.51 30.73 11.86
N ASP A 50 0.18 31.30 12.99
CA ASP A 50 -1.20 31.66 13.38
C ASP A 50 -2.22 30.53 13.11
N GLY A 51 -1.87 29.30 13.56
CA GLY A 51 -2.69 28.11 13.39
C GLY A 51 -2.82 27.57 11.96
N LYS A 52 -2.06 28.10 11.01
CA LYS A 52 -2.01 27.64 9.62
C LYS A 52 -0.75 26.84 9.35
N MET A 53 -0.90 25.77 8.58
CA MET A 53 0.20 24.94 8.08
C MET A 53 1.01 25.73 7.06
N VAL A 54 2.28 25.98 7.35
CA VAL A 54 3.18 26.77 6.50
C VAL A 54 4.48 26.07 6.15
N GLY A 55 4.65 24.81 6.55
CA GLY A 55 5.85 24.06 6.22
C GLY A 55 6.08 22.84 7.11
N VAL A 56 7.24 22.23 6.92
CA VAL A 56 7.68 21.03 7.63
C VAL A 56 9.11 21.17 8.12
N VAL A 57 9.46 20.42 9.15
CA VAL A 57 10.84 20.19 9.58
C VAL A 57 11.23 18.80 9.11
N CYS A 58 12.31 18.74 8.34
CA CYS A 58 12.89 17.50 7.85
C CYS A 58 14.24 17.24 8.50
N GLN A 59 14.64 15.98 8.60
CA GLN A 59 15.96 15.58 9.02
C GLN A 59 16.68 14.85 7.91
N ASP A 60 17.87 15.28 7.56
CA ASP A 60 18.76 14.53 6.68
C ASP A 60 19.21 13.24 7.38
N GLY A 61 18.81 12.10 6.84
CA GLY A 61 19.09 10.78 7.42
C GLY A 61 20.56 10.37 7.38
N GLU A 62 21.38 11.03 6.55
CA GLU A 62 22.83 10.75 6.47
C GLU A 62 23.62 11.58 7.46
N THR A 63 23.30 12.86 7.58
CA THR A 63 24.05 13.81 8.44
C THR A 63 23.38 14.12 9.76
N GLY A 64 22.11 13.76 9.93
CA GLY A 64 21.29 14.14 11.09
C GLY A 64 20.88 15.61 11.13
N LYS A 65 21.26 16.41 10.13
CA LYS A 65 20.99 17.84 10.09
C LYS A 65 19.50 18.11 9.87
N LYS A 66 18.92 18.98 10.70
CA LYS A 66 17.53 19.43 10.53
C LYS A 66 17.43 20.61 9.56
N MET A 67 16.35 20.60 8.80
CA MET A 67 16.04 21.64 7.81
C MET A 67 14.56 22.02 7.92
N SER A 68 14.27 23.31 7.80
CA SER A 68 12.90 23.82 7.72
C SER A 68 12.57 24.14 6.26
N VAL A 69 11.48 23.56 5.77
CA VAL A 69 10.96 23.81 4.42
C VAL A 69 9.63 24.51 4.54
N ARG A 70 9.54 25.74 4.05
CA ARG A 70 8.27 26.50 4.02
C ARG A 70 7.55 26.25 2.70
N ALA A 71 6.21 26.15 2.75
CA ALA A 71 5.37 25.89 1.61
C ALA A 71 4.02 26.59 1.74
N ARG A 72 3.38 26.89 0.61
CA ARG A 72 2.01 27.42 0.55
C ARG A 72 0.95 26.36 0.87
N CYS A 73 1.25 25.10 0.59
CA CYS A 73 0.42 23.94 0.87
C CYS A 73 1.31 22.78 1.27
N VAL A 74 0.90 22.02 2.27
CA VAL A 74 1.57 20.78 2.70
C VAL A 74 0.61 19.62 2.48
N VAL A 75 1.07 18.61 1.72
CA VAL A 75 0.30 17.40 1.44
C VAL A 75 0.92 16.23 2.18
N ASN A 76 0.14 15.62 3.06
CA ASN A 76 0.45 14.38 3.74
C ASN A 76 -0.02 13.19 2.88
N ALA A 77 0.89 12.57 2.14
CA ALA A 77 0.66 11.39 1.31
C ALA A 77 1.50 10.19 1.80
N THR A 78 1.68 10.07 3.11
CA THR A 78 2.61 9.13 3.75
C THR A 78 2.05 7.71 3.93
N GLY A 79 0.95 7.35 3.23
CA GLY A 79 0.41 6.00 3.21
C GLY A 79 -0.07 5.54 4.60
N VAL A 80 0.51 4.47 5.14
CA VAL A 80 0.14 3.93 6.45
C VAL A 80 0.55 4.83 7.63
N TRP A 81 1.43 5.82 7.40
CA TRP A 81 1.91 6.76 8.43
C TRP A 81 1.14 8.10 8.45
N VAL A 82 0.09 8.26 7.64
CA VAL A 82 -0.67 9.55 7.59
C VAL A 82 -1.18 9.99 8.95
N ASP A 83 -1.57 9.06 9.80
CA ASP A 83 -2.12 9.38 11.13
C ASP A 83 -1.07 9.98 12.08
N GLY A 84 0.21 9.65 11.90
CA GLY A 84 1.30 10.28 12.65
C GLY A 84 1.40 11.78 12.40
N LEU A 85 1.37 12.20 11.12
CA LEU A 85 1.41 13.62 10.77
C LEU A 85 0.10 14.34 11.16
N ARG A 86 -1.05 13.65 11.02
CA ARG A 86 -2.34 14.19 11.45
C ARG A 86 -2.39 14.42 12.97
N ALA A 87 -1.80 13.51 13.74
CA ALA A 87 -1.68 13.68 15.19
C ALA A 87 -0.80 14.88 15.54
N MET A 88 0.38 15.03 14.91
CA MET A 88 1.25 16.20 15.09
C MET A 88 0.52 17.52 14.80
N ASP A 89 -0.28 17.57 13.73
CA ASP A 89 -1.08 18.75 13.37
C ASP A 89 -2.18 19.02 14.40
N GLY A 90 -2.89 17.99 14.83
CA GLY A 90 -3.94 18.11 15.82
C GLY A 90 -3.41 18.57 17.20
N ASP A 91 -2.28 18.02 17.63
CA ASP A 91 -1.64 18.37 18.89
C ASP A 91 -1.17 19.84 18.91
N ALA A 92 -0.58 20.30 17.80
CA ALA A 92 -0.17 21.70 17.64
C ALA A 92 -1.35 22.68 17.72
N LEU A 93 -2.56 22.26 17.32
CA LEU A 93 -3.78 23.06 17.39
C LEU A 93 -4.58 22.84 18.70
N GLY A 94 -4.12 21.97 19.61
CA GLY A 94 -4.89 21.56 20.78
C GLY A 94 -6.18 20.79 20.43
N ARG A 95 -6.22 20.11 19.28
CA ARG A 95 -7.38 19.38 18.75
C ARG A 95 -6.99 17.93 18.38
N PRO A 96 -6.97 17.00 19.33
CA PRO A 96 -6.63 15.60 19.05
C PRO A 96 -7.49 15.02 17.93
N VAL A 97 -6.87 14.29 17.02
CA VAL A 97 -7.53 13.66 15.87
C VAL A 97 -7.64 12.16 16.08
N ARG A 98 -8.73 11.57 15.58
CA ARG A 98 -8.88 10.12 15.59
C ARG A 98 -8.10 9.51 14.41
N PRO A 99 -7.43 8.35 14.62
CA PRO A 99 -6.81 7.61 13.54
C PRO A 99 -7.85 7.20 12.49
N MET A 100 -7.50 7.41 11.21
CA MET A 100 -8.37 7.07 10.08
C MET A 100 -7.91 5.84 9.31
N VAL A 101 -6.69 5.37 9.55
CA VAL A 101 -6.11 4.22 8.83
C VAL A 101 -6.13 2.98 9.71
N ALA A 102 -6.50 1.85 9.12
CA ALA A 102 -6.29 0.51 9.64
C ALA A 102 -5.24 -0.19 8.76
N PRO A 103 -3.97 -0.24 9.17
CA PRO A 103 -2.94 -0.86 8.37
C PRO A 103 -3.18 -2.36 8.22
N SER A 104 -3.05 -2.88 7.00
CA SER A 104 -3.16 -4.30 6.71
C SER A 104 -1.99 -4.78 5.87
N GLN A 105 -1.39 -5.88 6.29
CA GLN A 105 -0.28 -6.53 5.63
C GLN A 105 -0.76 -7.48 4.54
N GLY A 106 -0.10 -7.46 3.38
CA GLY A 106 -0.27 -8.43 2.31
C GLY A 106 1.06 -9.04 1.90
N VAL A 107 1.10 -10.36 1.85
CA VAL A 107 2.28 -11.14 1.50
C VAL A 107 2.16 -11.70 0.10
N HIS A 108 3.28 -11.72 -0.63
CA HIS A 108 3.41 -12.42 -1.90
C HIS A 108 4.63 -13.32 -1.87
N LEU A 109 4.47 -14.51 -2.43
CA LEU A 109 5.54 -15.49 -2.61
C LEU A 109 5.90 -15.62 -4.08
N VAL A 110 7.17 -15.82 -4.37
CA VAL A 110 7.66 -16.13 -5.71
C VAL A 110 8.12 -17.57 -5.75
N VAL A 111 7.62 -18.31 -6.74
CA VAL A 111 8.04 -19.68 -7.02
C VAL A 111 8.41 -19.80 -8.50
N ASP A 112 8.97 -20.95 -8.91
CA ASP A 112 9.31 -21.17 -10.32
C ASP A 112 8.04 -21.29 -11.19
N ALA A 113 8.11 -20.87 -12.46
CA ALA A 113 6.98 -20.85 -13.39
C ALA A 113 6.39 -22.25 -13.66
N GLU A 114 7.14 -23.32 -13.43
CA GLU A 114 6.69 -24.70 -13.63
C GLU A 114 5.47 -25.11 -12.79
N PHE A 115 5.17 -24.37 -11.70
CA PHE A 115 4.00 -24.63 -10.86
C PHE A 115 2.67 -24.25 -11.55
N LEU A 116 2.70 -23.29 -12.48
CA LEU A 116 1.58 -22.94 -13.35
C LEU A 116 2.10 -22.72 -14.79
N PRO A 117 2.33 -23.81 -15.56
CA PRO A 117 2.81 -23.67 -16.94
C PRO A 117 1.83 -22.91 -17.81
N GLY A 118 2.36 -22.06 -18.70
CA GLY A 118 1.60 -21.20 -19.62
C GLY A 118 1.74 -19.73 -19.27
N ASP A 119 0.99 -18.90 -19.97
CA ASP A 119 1.02 -17.44 -19.93
C ASP A 119 -0.21 -16.81 -19.25
N HIS A 120 -1.10 -17.65 -18.73
CA HIS A 120 -2.34 -17.19 -18.08
C HIS A 120 -2.16 -17.12 -16.58
N ALA A 121 -2.63 -16.01 -15.99
CA ALA A 121 -2.81 -15.92 -14.55
C ALA A 121 -4.03 -16.73 -14.09
N LEU A 122 -4.00 -17.18 -12.85
CA LEU A 122 -5.13 -17.82 -12.19
C LEU A 122 -5.64 -16.85 -11.09
N LEU A 123 -6.92 -16.51 -11.17
CA LEU A 123 -7.65 -15.83 -10.11
C LEU A 123 -8.58 -16.84 -9.43
N VAL A 124 -8.41 -16.99 -8.13
CA VAL A 124 -9.35 -17.70 -7.27
C VAL A 124 -10.18 -16.64 -6.52
N PRO A 125 -11.45 -16.45 -6.91
CA PRO A 125 -12.25 -15.33 -6.40
C PRO A 125 -12.61 -15.47 -4.93
N LYS A 126 -12.60 -16.68 -4.39
CA LYS A 126 -12.93 -16.95 -2.99
C LYS A 126 -12.18 -18.17 -2.48
N THR A 127 -11.26 -17.96 -1.57
CA THR A 127 -10.58 -18.99 -0.77
C THR A 127 -11.48 -19.48 0.38
N ARG A 128 -11.02 -20.42 1.18
CA ARG A 128 -11.79 -20.93 2.35
C ARG A 128 -12.15 -19.85 3.36
N ASP A 129 -11.28 -18.87 3.53
CA ASP A 129 -11.48 -17.74 4.45
C ASP A 129 -12.10 -16.49 3.78
N GLY A 130 -12.56 -16.65 2.53
CA GLY A 130 -13.26 -15.59 1.78
C GLY A 130 -12.36 -14.60 1.04
N ARG A 131 -11.04 -14.75 1.13
CA ARG A 131 -10.07 -13.89 0.40
C ARG A 131 -9.93 -14.31 -1.06
N VAL A 132 -9.30 -13.44 -1.84
CA VAL A 132 -8.90 -13.71 -3.21
C VAL A 132 -7.46 -14.24 -3.22
N LEU A 133 -7.19 -15.26 -4.03
CA LEU A 133 -5.84 -15.73 -4.29
C LEU A 133 -5.51 -15.54 -5.77
N PHE A 134 -4.32 -15.07 -6.04
CA PHE A 134 -3.76 -14.96 -7.38
C PHE A 134 -2.55 -15.87 -7.55
N ALA A 135 -2.41 -16.45 -8.75
CA ALA A 135 -1.17 -17.03 -9.24
C ALA A 135 -0.86 -16.36 -10.59
N VAL A 136 0.16 -15.50 -10.60
CA VAL A 136 0.42 -14.60 -11.73
C VAL A 136 1.80 -14.86 -12.31
N PRO A 137 1.93 -15.27 -13.58
CA PRO A 137 3.21 -15.34 -14.28
C PRO A 137 3.88 -13.97 -14.34
N TRP A 138 5.16 -13.90 -13.93
CA TRP A 138 5.93 -12.66 -13.92
C TRP A 138 7.42 -12.93 -14.12
N MET A 139 8.00 -12.37 -15.18
CA MET A 139 9.46 -12.44 -15.47
C MET A 139 10.05 -13.85 -15.33
N GLY A 140 9.38 -14.88 -15.91
CA GLY A 140 9.83 -16.27 -15.84
C GLY A 140 9.63 -16.97 -14.49
N LYS A 141 8.90 -16.34 -13.58
CA LYS A 141 8.50 -16.88 -12.29
C LYS A 141 6.98 -16.86 -12.14
N LEU A 142 6.49 -17.33 -11.02
CA LEU A 142 5.08 -17.29 -10.64
C LEU A 142 4.95 -16.58 -9.29
N ILE A 143 4.14 -15.53 -9.24
CA ILE A 143 3.77 -14.83 -8.02
C ILE A 143 2.51 -15.45 -7.45
N LEU A 144 2.52 -15.80 -6.17
CA LEU A 144 1.39 -16.31 -5.41
C LEU A 144 1.03 -15.30 -4.31
N GLY A 145 -0.21 -14.94 -4.18
CA GLY A 145 -0.67 -13.99 -3.14
C GLY A 145 -2.17 -13.71 -3.27
N THR A 146 -2.78 -13.11 -2.33
CA THR A 146 -2.15 -12.37 -1.24
C THR A 146 -2.82 -12.71 0.10
N THR A 147 -2.25 -12.19 1.18
CA THR A 147 -2.87 -12.19 2.51
C THR A 147 -3.51 -10.82 2.81
N ASP A 148 -4.24 -10.75 3.91
CA ASP A 148 -4.81 -9.54 4.48
C ASP A 148 -4.82 -9.70 6.00
N THR A 149 -3.77 -9.16 6.64
CA THR A 149 -3.53 -9.33 8.08
C THR A 149 -3.42 -7.96 8.73
N PRO A 150 -4.29 -7.61 9.69
CA PRO A 150 -4.18 -6.36 10.43
C PRO A 150 -2.80 -6.20 11.06
N ARG A 151 -2.24 -4.99 11.02
CA ARG A 151 -0.91 -4.68 11.54
C ARG A 151 -0.94 -3.44 12.42
N HIS A 152 -0.30 -3.51 13.59
CA HIS A 152 -0.22 -2.40 14.53
C HIS A 152 1.18 -1.75 14.53
N ASP A 153 2.20 -2.50 14.18
CA ASP A 153 3.57 -2.02 13.98
C ASP A 153 3.76 -1.61 12.51
N LEU A 154 4.34 -0.43 12.29
CA LEU A 154 4.52 0.18 10.97
C LEU A 154 6.00 0.18 10.58
N ALA A 155 6.59 -1.00 10.41
CA ALA A 155 7.95 -1.13 9.93
C ALA A 155 8.07 -0.66 8.47
N PHE A 156 9.21 -0.03 8.11
CA PHE A 156 9.49 0.32 6.71
C PHE A 156 9.68 -0.93 5.83
N GLU A 157 10.28 -1.96 6.40
CA GLU A 157 10.46 -3.27 5.77
C GLU A 157 9.76 -4.32 6.62
N PRO A 158 8.44 -4.51 6.45
CA PRO A 158 7.70 -5.50 7.21
C PRO A 158 8.05 -6.91 6.74
N GLU A 159 8.17 -7.83 7.69
CA GLU A 159 8.40 -9.24 7.41
C GLU A 159 7.09 -10.03 7.38
N PRO A 160 7.02 -11.12 6.58
CA PRO A 160 5.85 -12.00 6.55
C PRO A 160 5.74 -12.79 7.85
N PHE A 161 4.53 -13.02 8.31
CA PHE A 161 4.29 -13.99 9.37
C PHE A 161 4.30 -15.42 8.81
N ASP A 162 4.78 -16.38 9.58
CA ASP A 162 4.82 -17.80 9.17
C ASP A 162 3.44 -18.35 8.77
N HIS A 163 2.38 -17.92 9.45
CA HIS A 163 1.02 -18.34 9.13
C HIS A 163 0.53 -17.80 7.77
N GLU A 164 1.01 -16.63 7.32
CA GLU A 164 0.68 -16.06 6.01
C GLU A 164 1.33 -16.84 4.88
N VAL A 165 2.61 -17.17 5.04
CA VAL A 165 3.34 -18.03 4.10
C VAL A 165 2.66 -19.40 4.01
N ALA A 166 2.32 -20.02 5.16
CA ALA A 166 1.63 -21.29 5.20
C ALA A 166 0.24 -21.22 4.54
N PHE A 167 -0.51 -20.12 4.77
CA PHE A 167 -1.81 -19.91 4.13
C PHE A 167 -1.71 -19.89 2.60
N ILE A 168 -0.79 -19.09 2.04
CA ILE A 168 -0.62 -18.97 0.59
C ILE A 168 -0.25 -20.33 -0.03
N LEU A 169 0.69 -21.06 0.59
CA LEU A 169 1.11 -22.37 0.10
C LEU A 169 -0.03 -23.39 0.16
N ASN A 170 -0.77 -23.45 1.29
CA ASN A 170 -1.87 -24.38 1.48
C ASN A 170 -3.06 -24.09 0.54
N GLU A 171 -3.41 -22.81 0.33
CA GLU A 171 -4.47 -22.48 -0.61
C GLU A 171 -4.04 -22.72 -2.06
N SER A 172 -2.80 -22.38 -2.43
CA SER A 172 -2.26 -22.66 -3.77
C SER A 172 -2.25 -24.15 -4.09
N ALA A 173 -1.98 -25.01 -3.10
CA ALA A 173 -1.96 -26.46 -3.25
C ALA A 173 -3.30 -27.06 -3.73
N ARG A 174 -4.41 -26.35 -3.50
CA ARG A 174 -5.76 -26.80 -3.91
C ARG A 174 -6.05 -26.60 -5.38
N TYR A 175 -5.35 -25.66 -6.01
CA TYR A 175 -5.63 -25.22 -7.40
C TYR A 175 -4.49 -25.56 -8.37
N LEU A 176 -3.27 -25.64 -7.87
CA LEU A 176 -2.11 -26.00 -8.69
C LEU A 176 -1.98 -27.53 -8.78
N ARG A 177 -1.63 -28.04 -9.96
CA ARG A 177 -1.43 -29.47 -10.19
C ARG A 177 -0.31 -30.05 -9.32
N ARG A 178 0.78 -29.28 -9.17
CA ARG A 178 1.89 -29.55 -8.26
C ARG A 178 1.85 -28.49 -7.16
N PRO A 179 1.62 -28.87 -5.89
CA PRO A 179 1.61 -27.92 -4.79
C PRO A 179 3.03 -27.45 -4.48
N PRO A 180 3.27 -26.14 -4.39
CA PRO A 180 4.56 -25.60 -3.97
C PRO A 180 4.78 -25.84 -2.47
N ARG A 181 6.03 -26.11 -2.08
CA ARG A 181 6.49 -26.26 -0.70
C ARG A 181 7.24 -25.01 -0.26
N ARG A 182 7.49 -24.85 1.02
CA ARG A 182 8.31 -23.74 1.56
C ARG A 182 9.71 -23.69 0.92
N THR A 183 10.29 -24.86 0.62
CA THR A 183 11.59 -24.97 -0.07
C THR A 183 11.58 -24.53 -1.53
N ASP A 184 10.41 -24.43 -2.15
CA ASP A 184 10.24 -23.97 -3.53
C ASP A 184 10.11 -22.43 -3.62
N VAL A 185 9.94 -21.74 -2.47
CA VAL A 185 9.86 -20.28 -2.40
C VAL A 185 11.23 -19.66 -2.68
N ARG A 186 11.30 -18.85 -3.73
CA ARG A 186 12.52 -18.16 -4.19
C ARG A 186 12.67 -16.78 -3.58
N SER A 187 11.55 -16.11 -3.35
CA SER A 187 11.50 -14.77 -2.77
C SER A 187 10.14 -14.55 -2.10
N CYS A 188 10.11 -13.64 -1.17
CA CYS A 188 8.92 -13.18 -0.50
C CYS A 188 8.99 -11.66 -0.33
N TRP A 189 7.87 -10.99 -0.49
CA TRP A 189 7.76 -9.57 -0.11
C TRP A 189 6.43 -9.27 0.56
N VAL A 190 6.43 -8.17 1.29
CA VAL A 190 5.31 -7.72 2.11
C VAL A 190 5.03 -6.26 1.80
N GLY A 191 3.75 -5.92 1.72
CA GLY A 191 3.30 -4.53 1.61
C GLY A 191 2.26 -4.19 2.67
N LEU A 192 2.28 -2.96 3.14
CA LEU A 192 1.28 -2.42 4.07
C LEU A 192 0.24 -1.61 3.29
N ARG A 193 -1.04 -1.93 3.48
CA ARG A 193 -2.17 -1.20 2.86
C ARG A 193 -2.72 -0.18 3.85
N PRO A 194 -2.87 1.09 3.47
CA PRO A 194 -3.53 2.10 4.28
C PRO A 194 -5.05 2.03 4.09
N LEU A 195 -5.70 1.01 4.66
CA LEU A 195 -7.16 0.89 4.58
C LEU A 195 -7.83 1.98 5.40
N VAL A 196 -8.83 2.64 4.82
CA VAL A 196 -9.55 3.73 5.50
C VAL A 196 -10.68 3.17 6.34
N LYS A 197 -10.70 3.50 7.64
CA LYS A 197 -11.77 3.12 8.56
C LYS A 197 -13.07 3.83 8.16
N ALA A 198 -14.18 3.08 8.14
CA ALA A 198 -15.48 3.71 8.02
C ALA A 198 -15.78 4.56 9.27
N ALA A 199 -16.38 5.73 9.06
CA ALA A 199 -16.57 6.73 10.13
C ALA A 199 -17.40 6.23 11.33
N GLU A 200 -18.16 5.15 11.17
CA GLU A 200 -19.17 4.70 12.14
C GLU A 200 -18.93 3.28 12.72
N THR A 201 -17.99 2.51 12.17
CA THR A 201 -17.76 1.14 12.64
C THR A 201 -16.45 1.05 13.40
N GLY A 202 -16.54 0.75 14.70
CA GLY A 202 -15.38 0.41 15.53
C GLY A 202 -14.78 -0.98 15.21
N GLU A 203 -15.13 -1.58 14.07
CA GLU A 203 -14.70 -2.92 13.69
C GLU A 203 -13.35 -2.89 12.98
N GLU A 204 -12.44 -3.72 13.45
CA GLU A 204 -11.12 -3.95 12.86
C GLU A 204 -11.15 -4.94 11.67
N ASP A 205 -12.32 -5.24 11.09
CA ASP A 205 -12.41 -6.14 9.93
C ASP A 205 -11.94 -5.45 8.65
N THR A 206 -10.64 -5.58 8.39
CA THR A 206 -9.98 -5.02 7.21
C THR A 206 -10.53 -5.53 5.88
N LYS A 207 -11.25 -6.67 5.88
CA LYS A 207 -11.79 -7.29 4.66
C LYS A 207 -12.97 -6.52 4.07
N ALA A 208 -13.73 -5.81 4.91
CA ALA A 208 -14.91 -5.03 4.52
C ALA A 208 -14.61 -3.54 4.29
N MET A 209 -13.38 -3.07 4.57
CA MET A 209 -13.02 -1.66 4.47
C MET A 209 -12.98 -1.17 3.01
N SER A 210 -13.39 0.07 2.80
CA SER A 210 -13.33 0.73 1.50
C SER A 210 -11.89 0.81 0.98
N ARG A 211 -11.74 0.56 -0.32
CA ARG A 211 -10.48 0.74 -1.07
C ARG A 211 -10.51 2.00 -1.91
N GLU A 212 -11.46 2.90 -1.68
CA GLU A 212 -11.49 4.23 -2.26
C GLU A 212 -10.50 5.14 -1.55
N HIS A 213 -9.97 6.12 -2.27
CA HIS A 213 -9.12 7.11 -1.65
C HIS A 213 -9.95 8.18 -0.92
N THR A 214 -9.34 8.76 0.08
CA THR A 214 -9.95 9.85 0.85
C THR A 214 -8.98 11.02 0.89
N VAL A 215 -9.48 12.23 0.64
CA VAL A 215 -8.72 13.48 0.79
C VAL A 215 -9.39 14.34 1.85
N LEU A 216 -8.65 14.66 2.90
CA LEU A 216 -9.11 15.49 4.02
C LEU A 216 -8.25 16.76 4.12
N ILE A 217 -8.88 17.86 4.51
CA ILE A 217 -8.18 19.11 4.86
C ILE A 217 -8.44 19.39 6.34
N SER A 218 -7.37 19.51 7.12
CA SER A 218 -7.47 19.85 8.53
C SER A 218 -7.74 21.36 8.74
N PRO A 219 -8.11 21.79 9.94
CA PRO A 219 -8.29 23.23 10.24
C PRO A 219 -7.04 24.08 10.01
N SER A 220 -5.85 23.51 10.10
CA SER A 220 -4.58 24.19 9.76
C SER A 220 -4.37 24.37 8.26
N GLY A 221 -5.06 23.57 7.42
CA GLY A 221 -4.82 23.50 5.99
C GLY A 221 -3.89 22.35 5.57
N LEU A 222 -3.51 21.44 6.48
CA LEU A 222 -2.82 20.20 6.09
C LEU A 222 -3.74 19.34 5.24
N VAL A 223 -3.33 19.04 4.00
CA VAL A 223 -4.07 18.17 3.10
C VAL A 223 -3.57 16.74 3.28
N THR A 224 -4.45 15.80 3.64
CA THR A 224 -4.09 14.39 3.81
C THR A 224 -4.78 13.56 2.74
N VAL A 225 -4.03 12.72 2.03
CA VAL A 225 -4.57 11.71 1.09
C VAL A 225 -4.12 10.32 1.53
N THR A 226 -5.07 9.38 1.57
CA THR A 226 -4.80 7.97 1.92
C THR A 226 -5.84 7.04 1.32
N GLY A 227 -5.62 5.72 1.39
CA GLY A 227 -6.46 4.72 0.72
C GLY A 227 -6.18 4.63 -0.78
N GLY A 228 -7.18 4.20 -1.54
CA GLY A 228 -7.09 4.05 -2.98
C GLY A 228 -6.27 2.84 -3.43
N LYS A 229 -5.88 2.86 -4.69
CA LYS A 229 -5.07 1.82 -5.33
C LYS A 229 -3.94 2.44 -6.13
N TRP A 230 -2.83 1.71 -6.27
CA TRP A 230 -1.72 2.16 -7.12
C TRP A 230 -2.16 2.44 -8.57
N THR A 231 -3.10 1.66 -9.10
CA THR A 231 -3.64 1.84 -10.45
C THR A 231 -4.46 3.12 -10.64
N THR A 232 -4.91 3.77 -9.56
CA THR A 232 -5.69 5.02 -9.60
C THR A 232 -4.89 6.25 -9.14
N TYR A 233 -3.56 6.14 -9.04
CA TYR A 233 -2.68 7.17 -8.50
C TYR A 233 -2.89 8.55 -9.15
N ARG A 234 -3.13 8.58 -10.47
CA ARG A 234 -3.33 9.82 -11.21
C ARG A 234 -4.62 10.53 -10.80
N ALA A 235 -5.74 9.81 -10.75
CA ALA A 235 -7.01 10.38 -10.30
C ALA A 235 -6.92 10.87 -8.84
N MET A 236 -6.20 10.13 -7.98
CA MET A 236 -5.92 10.56 -6.60
C MET A 236 -5.13 11.87 -6.56
N ALA A 237 -4.11 12.01 -7.41
CA ALA A 237 -3.30 13.22 -7.49
C ALA A 237 -4.11 14.42 -8.01
N GLU A 238 -4.95 14.23 -9.01
CA GLU A 238 -5.85 15.25 -9.54
C GLU A 238 -6.82 15.76 -8.47
N ASP A 239 -7.43 14.86 -7.69
CA ASP A 239 -8.29 15.19 -6.55
C ASP A 239 -7.58 16.00 -5.47
N VAL A 240 -6.35 15.62 -5.12
CA VAL A 240 -5.53 16.36 -4.15
C VAL A 240 -5.26 17.78 -4.67
N LEU A 241 -4.85 17.93 -5.93
CA LEU A 241 -4.56 19.25 -6.51
C LEU A 241 -5.79 20.16 -6.54
N HIS A 242 -6.96 19.63 -6.87
CA HIS A 242 -8.21 20.42 -6.81
C HIS A 242 -8.53 20.91 -5.39
N LYS A 243 -8.12 20.19 -4.36
CA LYS A 243 -8.34 20.58 -2.96
C LYS A 243 -7.25 21.50 -2.40
N CYS A 244 -6.07 21.57 -3.04
CA CYS A 244 -4.99 22.47 -2.68
C CYS A 244 -5.13 23.88 -3.29
N MET A 245 -6.01 24.06 -4.28
CA MET A 245 -6.31 25.34 -4.95
C MET A 245 -7.46 26.06 -4.25
#